data_28901907134995cb227c87952602222d
#
_entry.id   28901907134995cb227c87952602222d
#
_cell.length_a   1.000
_cell.length_b   1.000
_cell.length_c   1.000
_cell.angle_alpha   90.00
_cell.angle_beta   90.00
_cell.angle_gamma   90.00
#
_symmetry.space_group_name_H-M   'P 1'
#
loop_
_entity.id
_entity.type
_entity.pdbx_description
1 polymer ?
#
loop_
_entity_poly.entity_id
_entity_poly.type
_entity_poly.pdbx_seq_one_letter_code
_entity_poly.pdbx_strand_id
1 'polypeptide(L)'
;MNSVPSKLEKNNLDELYRKNQVKSISFLVILGGILLLTVLLSLRAGSYETPIGELIKGIFGMSADRKINIVVQNNRLPRILTAILAGAGLGLAGCILQAVLRNPLASSSTLGVSQGATFGAAFAIVVLGMGATDRFGIPLCAFLGSIAVALVILGLSKFRQVSPEGIVLAGVAISSMFTGATTLIQYFADEVQLSTLVFWTFGDLGSTGWEDLGGMAVIVAILCVYCFAHRWDYNALLSGEETAISLGIHVKRLTLVGMVLCCLCSSVVVSNVGLISFIGLVAPHIVRMVVGNNHVYLIPGSILGGATLLLLGDLFARTVISPVILPIGAITSFLGGPLFLYLLFKGGKKQ
;
A
#
# COMPACT_ATOMS: atom_id res chain seq x y z
N MET A 1 44.04 12.99 -3.75
CA MET A 1 44.57 12.54 -2.46
C MET A 1 43.49 12.86 -1.40
N ASN A 2 42.67 11.88 -1.05
CA ASN A 2 41.68 12.07 0.01
C ASN A 2 42.41 11.90 1.36
N SER A 3 42.56 13.00 2.11
CA SER A 3 43.10 12.97 3.47
C SER A 3 42.22 12.10 4.37
N VAL A 4 42.83 11.16 5.09
CA VAL A 4 42.13 10.36 6.11
C VAL A 4 41.54 11.34 7.13
N PRO A 5 40.21 11.25 7.43
CA PRO A 5 39.57 12.18 8.36
C PRO A 5 40.25 12.16 9.73
N SER A 6 40.42 13.33 10.32
CA SER A 6 41.02 13.48 11.63
C SER A 6 40.18 12.78 12.71
N LYS A 7 40.80 12.45 13.87
CA LYS A 7 40.10 11.77 14.97
C LYS A 7 38.90 12.59 15.50
N LEU A 8 38.97 13.92 15.40
CA LEU A 8 37.87 14.85 15.75
C LEU A 8 36.73 14.79 14.73
N GLU A 9 37.04 14.69 13.43
CA GLU A 9 36.02 14.54 12.38
C GLU A 9 35.31 13.17 12.47
N LYS A 10 36.05 12.09 12.78
CA LYS A 10 35.43 10.78 13.04
C LYS A 10 34.45 10.81 14.22
N ASN A 11 34.84 11.42 15.34
CA ASN A 11 33.96 11.52 16.52
C ASN A 11 32.68 12.32 16.20
N ASN A 12 32.82 13.42 15.44
CA ASN A 12 31.66 14.22 15.02
C ASN A 12 30.74 13.45 14.07
N LEU A 13 31.29 12.64 13.14
CA LEU A 13 30.51 11.80 12.24
C LEU A 13 29.76 10.68 12.99
N ASP A 14 30.41 10.03 13.95
CA ASP A 14 29.81 8.99 14.78
C ASP A 14 28.68 9.55 15.66
N GLU A 15 28.86 10.74 16.21
CA GLU A 15 27.82 11.42 17.00
C GLU A 15 26.61 11.80 16.12
N LEU A 16 26.86 12.34 14.93
CA LEU A 16 25.80 12.68 13.96
C LEU A 16 25.03 11.44 13.50
N TYR A 17 25.74 10.35 13.21
CA TYR A 17 25.15 9.07 12.84
C TYR A 17 24.26 8.54 13.97
N ARG A 18 24.75 8.50 15.20
CA ARG A 18 24.00 8.06 16.38
C ARG A 18 22.75 8.92 16.63
N LYS A 19 22.86 10.24 16.46
CA LYS A 19 21.72 11.16 16.59
C LYS A 19 20.64 10.87 15.54
N ASN A 20 21.03 10.64 14.28
CA ASN A 20 20.10 10.30 13.22
C ASN A 20 19.45 8.91 13.44
N GLN A 21 20.20 7.94 13.95
CA GLN A 21 19.71 6.64 14.32
C GLN A 21 18.65 6.71 15.43
N VAL A 22 18.94 7.42 16.52
CA VAL A 22 18.00 7.62 17.64
C VAL A 22 16.74 8.32 17.13
N LYS A 23 16.87 9.37 16.30
CA LYS A 23 15.72 10.07 15.70
C LYS A 23 14.84 9.10 14.88
N SER A 24 15.46 8.26 14.06
CA SER A 24 14.72 7.31 13.22
C SER A 24 13.99 6.25 14.05
N ILE A 25 14.66 5.69 15.05
CA ILE A 25 14.05 4.71 15.96
C ILE A 25 12.91 5.34 16.74
N SER A 26 13.11 6.54 17.32
CA SER A 26 12.08 7.27 18.05
C SER A 26 10.85 7.53 17.18
N PHE A 27 11.06 7.91 15.90
CA PHE A 27 9.96 8.11 14.96
C PHE A 27 9.18 6.81 14.70
N LEU A 28 9.86 5.68 14.53
CA LEU A 28 9.20 4.39 14.34
C LEU A 28 8.39 3.97 15.56
N VAL A 29 8.90 4.20 16.77
CA VAL A 29 8.19 3.92 18.03
C VAL A 29 6.95 4.81 18.15
N ILE A 30 7.06 6.11 17.85
CA ILE A 30 5.94 7.05 17.87
C ILE A 30 4.88 6.61 16.84
N LEU A 31 5.30 6.26 15.63
CA LEU A 31 4.40 5.80 14.56
C LEU A 31 3.68 4.50 14.96
N GLY A 32 4.38 3.56 15.59
CA GLY A 32 3.79 2.35 16.17
C GLY A 32 2.77 2.67 17.28
N GLY A 33 3.07 3.64 18.14
CA GLY A 33 2.14 4.14 19.16
C GLY A 33 0.89 4.77 18.56
N ILE A 34 1.04 5.57 17.48
CA ILE A 34 -0.09 6.15 16.74
C ILE A 34 -0.94 5.05 16.10
N LEU A 35 -0.32 4.03 15.49
CA LEU A 35 -1.04 2.90 14.93
C LEU A 35 -1.85 2.17 16.01
N LEU A 36 -1.25 1.86 17.15
CA LEU A 36 -1.93 1.21 18.27
C LEU A 36 -3.11 2.04 18.78
N LEU A 37 -2.92 3.35 18.97
CA LEU A 37 -3.99 4.26 19.36
C LEU A 37 -5.14 4.25 18.33
N THR A 38 -4.79 4.28 17.04
CA THR A 38 -5.77 4.23 15.95
C THR A 38 -6.55 2.92 15.95
N VAL A 39 -5.89 1.78 16.23
CA VAL A 39 -6.55 0.47 16.39
C VAL A 39 -7.57 0.52 17.54
N LEU A 40 -7.18 1.06 18.69
CA LEU A 40 -8.08 1.18 19.85
C LEU A 40 -9.28 2.08 19.55
N LEU A 41 -9.06 3.20 18.88
CA LEU A 41 -10.14 4.10 18.44
C LEU A 41 -11.03 3.43 17.40
N SER A 42 -10.47 2.69 16.45
CA SER A 42 -11.20 1.96 15.41
C SER A 42 -12.05 0.81 15.98
N LEU A 43 -11.57 0.15 17.03
CA LEU A 43 -12.34 -0.87 17.74
C LEU A 43 -13.57 -0.25 18.44
N ARG A 44 -13.43 0.96 18.98
CA ARG A 44 -14.54 1.68 19.63
C ARG A 44 -15.52 2.27 18.63
N ALA A 45 -15.01 2.79 17.49
CA ALA A 45 -15.82 3.48 16.50
C ALA A 45 -16.74 2.52 15.74
N GLY A 46 -17.99 2.95 15.56
CA GLY A 46 -19.01 2.22 14.79
C GLY A 46 -20.41 2.55 15.28
N SER A 47 -21.42 2.19 14.49
CA SER A 47 -22.83 2.49 14.75
C SER A 47 -23.40 1.79 15.99
N TYR A 48 -22.75 0.74 16.48
CA TYR A 48 -23.15 0.03 17.70
C TYR A 48 -22.27 0.47 18.87
N GLU A 49 -22.83 1.24 19.77
CA GLU A 49 -22.13 1.69 20.99
C GLU A 49 -21.76 0.51 21.87
N THR A 50 -20.49 0.32 22.12
CA THR A 50 -19.99 -0.81 22.92
C THR A 50 -19.16 -0.28 24.08
N PRO A 51 -19.53 -0.56 25.35
CA PRO A 51 -18.71 -0.22 26.48
C PRO A 51 -17.32 -0.85 26.40
N ILE A 52 -16.28 -0.13 26.83
CA ILE A 52 -14.88 -0.57 26.66
C ILE A 52 -14.62 -1.95 27.27
N GLY A 53 -15.21 -2.23 28.47
CA GLY A 53 -15.07 -3.52 29.12
C GLY A 53 -15.68 -4.68 28.33
N GLU A 54 -16.84 -4.47 27.72
CA GLU A 54 -17.49 -5.48 26.87
C GLU A 54 -16.83 -5.61 25.53
N LEU A 55 -16.20 -4.53 25.01
CA LEU A 55 -15.40 -4.57 23.79
C LEU A 55 -14.19 -5.49 23.96
N ILE A 56 -13.46 -5.37 25.07
CA ILE A 56 -12.31 -6.25 25.35
C ILE A 56 -12.76 -7.71 25.45
N LYS A 57 -13.86 -7.99 26.17
CA LYS A 57 -14.45 -9.33 26.23
C LYS A 57 -14.90 -9.81 24.84
N GLY A 58 -15.48 -8.92 24.03
CA GLY A 58 -15.91 -9.21 22.66
C GLY A 58 -14.79 -9.64 21.72
N ILE A 59 -13.57 -9.12 21.89
CA ILE A 59 -12.39 -9.56 21.15
C ILE A 59 -12.16 -11.07 21.33
N PHE A 60 -12.34 -11.56 22.55
CA PHE A 60 -12.17 -12.99 22.88
C PHE A 60 -13.47 -13.81 22.80
N GLY A 61 -14.58 -13.19 22.35
CA GLY A 61 -15.88 -13.86 22.29
C GLY A 61 -16.54 -14.10 23.67
N MET A 62 -16.08 -13.40 24.69
CA MET A 62 -16.48 -13.59 26.11
C MET A 62 -17.47 -12.52 26.59
N SER A 63 -18.00 -11.64 25.74
CA SER A 63 -19.02 -10.68 26.10
C SER A 63 -20.34 -11.43 26.43
N ALA A 64 -21.06 -10.98 27.48
CA ALA A 64 -22.37 -11.48 27.82
C ALA A 64 -23.40 -11.19 26.71
N ASP A 65 -23.22 -10.10 25.97
CA ASP A 65 -24.05 -9.78 24.81
C ASP A 65 -23.46 -10.43 23.55
N ARG A 66 -24.18 -11.44 23.03
CA ARG A 66 -23.81 -12.14 21.80
C ARG A 66 -23.66 -11.20 20.58
N LYS A 67 -24.42 -10.10 20.54
CA LYS A 67 -24.34 -9.12 19.44
C LYS A 67 -22.99 -8.41 19.43
N ILE A 68 -22.45 -8.09 20.62
CA ILE A 68 -21.13 -7.49 20.76
C ILE A 68 -20.05 -8.42 20.19
N ASN A 69 -20.10 -9.71 20.56
CA ASN A 69 -19.16 -10.69 20.05
C ASN A 69 -19.19 -10.76 18.51
N ILE A 70 -20.39 -10.82 17.91
CA ILE A 70 -20.55 -10.86 16.46
C ILE A 70 -20.02 -9.59 15.80
N VAL A 71 -20.38 -8.41 16.31
CA VAL A 71 -19.93 -7.13 15.74
C VAL A 71 -18.42 -6.97 15.83
N VAL A 72 -17.82 -7.34 16.96
CA VAL A 72 -16.37 -7.21 17.15
C VAL A 72 -15.63 -8.23 16.31
N GLN A 73 -15.98 -9.51 16.38
CA GLN A 73 -15.23 -10.57 15.74
C GLN A 73 -15.46 -10.66 14.22
N ASN A 74 -16.68 -10.42 13.75
CA ASN A 74 -17.00 -10.62 12.34
C ASN A 74 -16.95 -9.34 11.51
N ASN A 75 -17.01 -8.14 12.14
CA ASN A 75 -16.97 -6.89 11.39
C ASN A 75 -15.76 -6.03 11.76
N ARG A 76 -15.56 -5.70 13.05
CA ARG A 76 -14.53 -4.72 13.44
C ARG A 76 -13.13 -5.27 13.30
N LEU A 77 -12.85 -6.46 13.82
CA LEU A 77 -11.54 -7.06 13.78
C LEU A 77 -11.08 -7.36 12.35
N PRO A 78 -11.86 -8.05 11.48
CA PRO A 78 -11.46 -8.27 10.10
C PRO A 78 -11.19 -6.97 9.37
N ARG A 79 -12.05 -5.96 9.48
CA ARG A 79 -11.89 -4.65 8.84
C ARG A 79 -10.62 -3.93 9.27
N ILE A 80 -10.31 -3.91 10.58
CA ILE A 80 -9.08 -3.29 11.11
C ILE A 80 -7.83 -4.03 10.60
N LEU A 81 -7.84 -5.36 10.64
CA LEU A 81 -6.74 -6.19 10.16
C LEU A 81 -6.54 -6.02 8.65
N THR A 82 -7.63 -5.96 7.89
CA THR A 82 -7.60 -5.64 6.45
C THR A 82 -6.94 -4.29 6.20
N ALA A 83 -7.32 -3.24 6.94
CA ALA A 83 -6.73 -1.91 6.81
C ALA A 83 -5.23 -1.92 7.12
N ILE A 84 -4.81 -2.65 8.16
CA ILE A 84 -3.40 -2.78 8.54
C ILE A 84 -2.62 -3.53 7.46
N LEU A 85 -3.10 -4.70 7.02
CA LEU A 85 -2.40 -5.51 6.01
C LEU A 85 -2.36 -4.81 4.65
N ALA A 86 -3.48 -4.27 4.19
CA ALA A 86 -3.54 -3.54 2.92
C ALA A 86 -2.66 -2.30 2.94
N GLY A 87 -2.75 -1.50 4.02
CA GLY A 87 -1.92 -0.31 4.18
C GLY A 87 -0.43 -0.62 4.28
N ALA A 88 -0.05 -1.63 5.05
CA ALA A 88 1.33 -2.10 5.18
C ALA A 88 1.88 -2.61 3.85
N GLY A 89 1.12 -3.45 3.14
CA GLY A 89 1.50 -4.01 1.85
C GLY A 89 1.67 -2.92 0.77
N LEU A 90 0.69 -2.03 0.63
CA LEU A 90 0.76 -0.92 -0.34
C LEU A 90 1.87 0.07 0.00
N GLY A 91 2.05 0.43 1.29
CA GLY A 91 3.11 1.33 1.74
C GLY A 91 4.51 0.75 1.48
N LEU A 92 4.71 -0.54 1.77
CA LEU A 92 5.95 -1.24 1.49
C LEU A 92 6.19 -1.38 -0.01
N ALA A 93 5.18 -1.81 -0.78
CA ALA A 93 5.29 -1.92 -2.23
C ALA A 93 5.67 -0.59 -2.88
N GLY A 94 5.04 0.51 -2.44
CA GLY A 94 5.41 1.85 -2.90
C GLY A 94 6.86 2.22 -2.57
N CYS A 95 7.32 1.94 -1.34
CA CYS A 95 8.70 2.19 -0.91
C CYS A 95 9.72 1.50 -1.84
N ILE A 96 9.50 0.23 -2.14
CA ILE A 96 10.40 -0.57 -2.98
C ILE A 96 10.32 -0.17 -4.45
N LEU A 97 9.11 0.06 -4.99
CA LEU A 97 8.96 0.53 -6.38
C LEU A 97 9.66 1.88 -6.59
N GLN A 98 9.56 2.81 -5.63
CA GLN A 98 10.29 4.08 -5.68
C GLN A 98 11.81 3.87 -5.67
N ALA A 99 12.31 2.90 -4.92
CA ALA A 99 13.74 2.60 -4.83
C ALA A 99 14.27 1.98 -6.14
N VAL A 100 13.59 0.94 -6.67
CA VAL A 100 14.07 0.20 -7.85
C VAL A 100 13.86 0.97 -9.15
N LEU A 101 12.81 1.81 -9.24
CA LEU A 101 12.56 2.68 -10.38
C LEU A 101 13.18 4.08 -10.22
N ARG A 102 13.88 4.33 -9.12
CA ARG A 102 14.53 5.63 -8.81
C ARG A 102 13.60 6.82 -9.06
N ASN A 103 12.32 6.61 -8.83
CA ASN A 103 11.28 7.59 -9.09
C ASN A 103 10.36 7.71 -7.87
N PRO A 104 10.30 8.86 -7.20
CA PRO A 104 9.46 9.05 -6.02
C PRO A 104 7.96 8.96 -6.33
N LEU A 105 7.57 9.03 -7.60
CA LEU A 105 6.19 8.91 -8.08
C LEU A 105 5.78 7.46 -8.39
N ALA A 106 6.71 6.50 -8.28
CA ALA A 106 6.42 5.11 -8.59
C ALA A 106 5.54 4.49 -7.49
N SER A 107 4.49 3.80 -7.93
CA SER A 107 3.60 3.01 -7.10
C SER A 107 2.90 1.96 -7.98
N SER A 108 2.27 0.97 -7.40
CA SER A 108 1.49 -0.02 -8.15
C SER A 108 0.35 0.62 -8.96
N SER A 109 -0.26 1.68 -8.45
CA SER A 109 -1.31 2.41 -9.18
C SER A 109 -0.75 3.18 -10.38
N THR A 110 0.43 3.81 -10.26
CA THR A 110 1.07 4.51 -11.39
C THR A 110 1.62 3.54 -12.45
N LEU A 111 1.88 2.29 -12.08
CA LEU A 111 2.23 1.22 -13.02
C LEU A 111 1.02 0.57 -13.70
N GLY A 112 -0.21 0.96 -13.34
CA GLY A 112 -1.44 0.47 -13.98
C GLY A 112 -2.03 -0.81 -13.37
N VAL A 113 -1.44 -1.35 -12.31
CA VAL A 113 -1.94 -2.57 -11.64
C VAL A 113 -3.39 -2.40 -11.17
N SER A 114 -3.72 -1.22 -10.62
CA SER A 114 -5.08 -0.90 -10.18
C SER A 114 -6.08 -0.83 -11.33
N GLN A 115 -5.69 -0.27 -12.49
CA GLN A 115 -6.54 -0.19 -13.69
C GLN A 115 -6.77 -1.57 -14.31
N GLY A 116 -5.75 -2.43 -14.27
CA GLY A 116 -5.90 -3.84 -14.65
C GLY A 116 -6.90 -4.57 -13.76
N ALA A 117 -6.87 -4.34 -12.44
CA ALA A 117 -7.84 -4.89 -11.50
C ALA A 117 -9.26 -4.40 -11.81
N THR A 118 -9.46 -3.10 -12.08
CA THR A 118 -10.75 -2.52 -12.44
C THR A 118 -11.29 -3.12 -13.74
N PHE A 119 -10.44 -3.30 -14.72
CA PHE A 119 -10.82 -3.97 -15.97
C PHE A 119 -11.26 -5.42 -15.72
N GLY A 120 -10.52 -6.18 -14.93
CA GLY A 120 -10.87 -7.54 -14.55
C GLY A 120 -12.21 -7.62 -13.80
N ALA A 121 -12.46 -6.71 -12.86
CA ALA A 121 -13.73 -6.59 -12.16
C ALA A 121 -14.89 -6.23 -13.12
N ALA A 122 -14.66 -5.26 -14.03
CA ALA A 122 -15.66 -4.89 -15.05
C ALA A 122 -15.99 -6.07 -15.97
N PHE A 123 -14.98 -6.83 -16.39
CA PHE A 123 -15.17 -8.03 -17.19
C PHE A 123 -16.00 -9.09 -16.45
N ALA A 124 -15.71 -9.32 -15.17
CA ALA A 124 -16.47 -10.25 -14.33
C ALA A 124 -17.94 -9.84 -14.20
N ILE A 125 -18.18 -8.57 -13.88
CA ILE A 125 -19.52 -8.05 -13.60
C ILE A 125 -20.36 -7.96 -14.88
N VAL A 126 -19.81 -7.36 -15.93
CA VAL A 126 -20.57 -7.02 -17.15
C VAL A 126 -20.57 -8.16 -18.15
N VAL A 127 -19.42 -8.78 -18.44
CA VAL A 127 -19.29 -9.80 -19.48
C VAL A 127 -19.66 -11.19 -18.95
N LEU A 128 -19.23 -11.54 -17.73
CA LEU A 128 -19.54 -12.84 -17.12
C LEU A 128 -20.85 -12.80 -16.31
N GLY A 129 -21.46 -11.62 -16.10
CA GLY A 129 -22.72 -11.48 -15.38
C GLY A 129 -22.63 -11.77 -13.87
N MET A 130 -21.46 -11.62 -13.27
CA MET A 130 -21.24 -11.88 -11.84
C MET A 130 -21.88 -10.77 -11.00
N GLY A 131 -22.71 -11.16 -10.02
CA GLY A 131 -23.36 -10.22 -9.11
C GLY A 131 -22.47 -9.82 -7.94
N ALA A 132 -22.88 -8.76 -7.21
CA ALA A 132 -22.16 -8.25 -6.03
C ALA A 132 -21.96 -9.29 -4.90
N THR A 133 -22.74 -10.38 -4.90
CA THR A 133 -22.64 -11.48 -3.92
C THR A 133 -21.60 -12.54 -4.29
N ASP A 134 -21.01 -12.45 -5.49
CA ASP A 134 -19.96 -13.38 -5.90
C ASP A 134 -18.63 -13.03 -5.21
N ARG A 135 -18.32 -13.78 -4.15
CA ARG A 135 -17.14 -13.54 -3.32
C ARG A 135 -15.81 -13.94 -3.98
N PHE A 136 -15.82 -14.79 -4.98
CA PHE A 136 -14.60 -15.34 -5.58
C PHE A 136 -14.37 -14.88 -7.01
N GLY A 137 -15.41 -14.80 -7.82
CA GLY A 137 -15.28 -14.54 -9.25
C GLY A 137 -14.79 -13.13 -9.55
N ILE A 138 -15.39 -12.11 -8.93
CA ILE A 138 -14.96 -10.72 -9.12
C ILE A 138 -13.53 -10.49 -8.63
N PRO A 139 -13.14 -10.88 -7.38
CA PRO A 139 -11.76 -10.77 -6.94
C PRO A 139 -10.76 -11.55 -7.79
N LEU A 140 -11.11 -12.74 -8.25
CA LEU A 140 -10.25 -13.54 -9.13
C LEU A 140 -10.00 -12.85 -10.48
N CYS A 141 -11.05 -12.35 -11.13
CA CYS A 141 -10.91 -11.62 -12.40
C CYS A 141 -10.15 -10.29 -12.20
N ALA A 142 -10.38 -9.56 -11.11
CA ALA A 142 -9.62 -8.37 -10.75
C ALA A 142 -8.14 -8.71 -10.54
N PHE A 143 -7.84 -9.80 -9.83
CA PHE A 143 -6.48 -10.28 -9.65
C PHE A 143 -5.82 -10.63 -11.00
N LEU A 144 -6.49 -11.39 -11.86
CA LEU A 144 -5.97 -11.76 -13.18
C LEU A 144 -5.73 -10.53 -14.06
N GLY A 145 -6.64 -9.56 -14.06
CA GLY A 145 -6.48 -8.30 -14.78
C GLY A 145 -5.26 -7.48 -14.28
N SER A 146 -5.07 -7.41 -12.97
CA SER A 146 -3.92 -6.74 -12.38
C SER A 146 -2.59 -7.46 -12.69
N ILE A 147 -2.59 -8.79 -12.66
CA ILE A 147 -1.41 -9.60 -13.04
C ILE A 147 -1.08 -9.46 -14.53
N ALA A 148 -2.09 -9.37 -15.40
CA ALA A 148 -1.84 -9.12 -16.83
C ALA A 148 -1.07 -7.82 -17.05
N VAL A 149 -1.48 -6.73 -16.39
CA VAL A 149 -0.74 -5.46 -16.41
C VAL A 149 0.67 -5.62 -15.85
N ALA A 150 0.80 -6.26 -14.69
CA ALA A 150 2.10 -6.49 -14.06
C ALA A 150 3.06 -7.26 -14.99
N LEU A 151 2.57 -8.29 -15.69
CA LEU A 151 3.36 -9.07 -16.66
C LEU A 151 3.82 -8.22 -17.86
N VAL A 152 2.96 -7.32 -18.36
CA VAL A 152 3.34 -6.39 -19.42
C VAL A 152 4.45 -5.45 -18.95
N ILE A 153 4.31 -4.83 -17.77
CA ILE A 153 5.33 -3.94 -17.19
C ILE A 153 6.64 -4.70 -16.94
N LEU A 154 6.58 -5.91 -16.38
CA LEU A 154 7.75 -6.74 -16.14
C LEU A 154 8.41 -7.20 -17.45
N GLY A 155 7.62 -7.47 -18.47
CA GLY A 155 8.11 -7.73 -19.84
C GLY A 155 8.90 -6.55 -20.36
N LEU A 156 8.33 -5.34 -20.29
CA LEU A 156 9.00 -4.11 -20.73
C LEU A 156 10.29 -3.84 -19.95
N SER A 157 10.32 -4.13 -18.66
CA SER A 157 11.51 -3.93 -17.81
C SER A 157 12.70 -4.83 -18.22
N LYS A 158 12.45 -5.93 -18.94
CA LYS A 158 13.50 -6.83 -19.47
C LYS A 158 14.11 -6.33 -20.77
N PHE A 159 13.44 -5.45 -21.51
CA PHE A 159 13.99 -4.87 -22.73
C PHE A 159 15.14 -3.91 -22.40
N ARG A 160 16.30 -4.11 -23.02
CA ARG A 160 17.56 -3.39 -22.71
C ARG A 160 17.54 -1.88 -22.86
N GLN A 161 16.50 -1.31 -23.47
CA GLN A 161 16.44 0.12 -23.83
C GLN A 161 15.41 0.92 -23.01
N VAL A 162 14.68 0.29 -22.07
CA VAL A 162 13.67 1.01 -21.29
C VAL A 162 14.30 1.47 -19.96
N SER A 163 14.45 2.78 -19.82
CA SER A 163 14.91 3.38 -18.56
C SER A 163 13.87 3.22 -17.44
N PRO A 164 14.25 3.37 -16.18
CA PRO A 164 13.29 3.38 -15.07
C PRO A 164 12.15 4.38 -15.24
N GLU A 165 12.45 5.58 -15.78
CA GLU A 165 11.45 6.60 -16.11
C GLU A 165 10.53 6.13 -17.25
N GLY A 166 11.09 5.44 -18.25
CA GLY A 166 10.35 4.83 -19.35
C GLY A 166 9.34 3.78 -18.88
N ILE A 167 9.69 3.01 -17.85
CA ILE A 167 8.75 2.04 -17.23
C ILE A 167 7.56 2.75 -16.58
N VAL A 168 7.78 3.88 -15.91
CA VAL A 168 6.69 4.68 -15.31
C VAL A 168 5.80 5.28 -16.40
N LEU A 169 6.38 5.80 -17.49
CA LEU A 169 5.61 6.33 -18.63
C LEU A 169 4.81 5.22 -19.33
N ALA A 170 5.39 4.03 -19.49
CA ALA A 170 4.67 2.86 -20.00
C ALA A 170 3.50 2.48 -19.08
N GLY A 171 3.69 2.57 -17.76
CA GLY A 171 2.64 2.39 -16.77
C GLY A 171 1.47 3.34 -16.98
N VAL A 172 1.72 4.62 -17.23
CA VAL A 172 0.69 5.63 -17.53
C VAL A 172 -0.06 5.27 -18.82
N ALA A 173 0.66 4.89 -19.88
CA ALA A 173 0.04 4.50 -21.14
C ALA A 173 -0.84 3.25 -20.99
N ILE A 174 -0.35 2.23 -20.30
CA ILE A 174 -1.10 1.00 -19.98
C ILE A 174 -2.32 1.32 -19.12
N SER A 175 -2.18 2.18 -18.11
CA SER A 175 -3.29 2.65 -17.28
C SER A 175 -4.39 3.28 -18.13
N SER A 176 -4.03 4.15 -19.07
CA SER A 176 -4.99 4.79 -19.98
C SER A 176 -5.68 3.78 -20.90
N MET A 177 -4.94 2.79 -21.41
CA MET A 177 -5.48 1.73 -22.24
C MET A 177 -6.51 0.86 -21.48
N PHE A 178 -6.18 0.42 -20.26
CA PHE A 178 -7.09 -0.38 -19.44
C PHE A 178 -8.29 0.44 -18.94
N THR A 179 -8.12 1.74 -18.66
CA THR A 179 -9.23 2.64 -18.36
C THR A 179 -10.19 2.76 -19.55
N GLY A 180 -9.65 2.97 -20.75
CA GLY A 180 -10.47 3.00 -21.97
C GLY A 180 -11.21 1.69 -22.22
N ALA A 181 -10.52 0.54 -22.05
CA ALA A 181 -11.15 -0.77 -22.18
C ALA A 181 -12.27 -0.99 -21.15
N THR A 182 -12.05 -0.55 -19.90
CA THR A 182 -13.08 -0.57 -18.85
C THR A 182 -14.29 0.28 -19.23
N THR A 183 -14.06 1.50 -19.75
CA THR A 183 -15.14 2.38 -20.20
C THR A 183 -15.94 1.77 -21.35
N LEU A 184 -15.28 1.07 -22.28
CA LEU A 184 -15.98 0.34 -23.35
C LEU A 184 -16.88 -0.78 -22.79
N ILE A 185 -16.43 -1.53 -21.79
CA ILE A 185 -17.25 -2.54 -21.12
C ILE A 185 -18.43 -1.87 -20.40
N GLN A 186 -18.19 -0.77 -19.70
CA GLN A 186 -19.24 0.00 -18.98
C GLN A 186 -20.34 0.50 -19.92
N TYR A 187 -20.00 0.83 -21.16
CA TYR A 187 -20.99 1.30 -22.15
C TYR A 187 -22.08 0.24 -22.46
N PHE A 188 -21.77 -1.04 -22.32
CA PHE A 188 -22.71 -2.14 -22.53
C PHE A 188 -23.35 -2.66 -21.24
N ALA A 189 -22.99 -2.09 -20.09
CA ALA A 189 -23.49 -2.51 -18.78
C ALA A 189 -24.93 -2.03 -18.56
N ASP A 190 -25.75 -2.86 -17.93
CA ASP A 190 -27.04 -2.43 -17.39
C ASP A 190 -26.86 -1.60 -16.10
N GLU A 191 -27.95 -1.01 -15.59
CA GLU A 191 -27.89 -0.13 -14.40
C GLU A 191 -27.38 -0.85 -13.14
N VAL A 192 -27.71 -2.12 -12.95
CA VAL A 192 -27.30 -2.91 -11.80
C VAL A 192 -25.82 -3.26 -11.89
N GLN A 193 -25.36 -3.68 -13.06
CA GLN A 193 -23.96 -3.97 -13.35
C GLN A 193 -23.09 -2.72 -13.18
N LEU A 194 -23.55 -1.58 -13.72
CA LEU A 194 -22.84 -0.31 -13.60
C LEU A 194 -22.74 0.12 -12.14
N SER A 195 -23.84 0.05 -11.39
CA SER A 195 -23.86 0.34 -9.97
C SER A 195 -22.90 -0.57 -9.18
N THR A 196 -22.94 -1.88 -9.45
CA THR A 196 -22.05 -2.86 -8.81
C THR A 196 -20.58 -2.53 -9.06
N LEU A 197 -20.23 -2.19 -10.31
CA LEU A 197 -18.87 -1.83 -10.66
C LEU A 197 -18.42 -0.52 -9.98
N VAL A 198 -19.28 0.50 -9.95
CA VAL A 198 -18.99 1.77 -9.26
C VAL A 198 -18.73 1.53 -7.78
N PHE A 199 -19.57 0.75 -7.09
CA PHE A 199 -19.33 0.41 -5.68
C PHE A 199 -18.04 -0.37 -5.47
N TRP A 200 -17.69 -1.29 -6.37
CA TRP A 200 -16.42 -2.00 -6.31
C TRP A 200 -15.22 -1.04 -6.44
N THR A 201 -15.29 -0.05 -7.34
CA THR A 201 -14.22 0.95 -7.52
C THR A 201 -14.07 1.90 -6.33
N PHE A 202 -15.08 2.04 -5.50
CA PHE A 202 -15.00 2.86 -4.30
C PHE A 202 -14.06 2.29 -3.23
N GLY A 203 -13.81 0.99 -3.28
CA GLY A 203 -13.04 0.28 -2.28
C GLY A 203 -13.80 0.11 -0.95
N ASP A 204 -13.78 -1.07 -0.39
CA ASP A 204 -14.39 -1.36 0.91
C ASP A 204 -13.53 -2.34 1.70
N LEU A 205 -13.08 -1.88 2.87
CA LEU A 205 -12.33 -2.71 3.83
C LEU A 205 -13.25 -3.65 4.63
N GLY A 206 -14.56 -3.42 4.59
CA GLY A 206 -15.56 -4.25 5.28
C GLY A 206 -16.06 -5.44 4.47
N SER A 207 -15.73 -5.50 3.17
CA SER A 207 -16.09 -6.62 2.30
C SER A 207 -15.27 -7.89 2.58
N THR A 208 -14.09 -7.75 3.23
CA THR A 208 -13.18 -8.84 3.54
C THR A 208 -13.53 -9.54 4.85
N GLY A 209 -13.51 -10.88 4.79
CA GLY A 209 -13.67 -11.75 5.96
C GLY A 209 -12.34 -12.33 6.45
N TRP A 210 -12.42 -13.21 7.45
CA TRP A 210 -11.25 -13.92 7.98
C TRP A 210 -10.57 -14.80 6.92
N GLU A 211 -11.32 -15.33 5.97
CA GLU A 211 -10.82 -16.19 4.88
C GLU A 211 -9.90 -15.41 3.94
N ASP A 212 -10.24 -14.16 3.65
CA ASP A 212 -9.47 -13.28 2.75
C ASP A 212 -8.18 -12.78 3.39
N LEU A 213 -8.20 -12.57 4.72
CA LEU A 213 -7.07 -12.08 5.48
C LEU A 213 -5.86 -13.01 5.40
N GLY A 214 -6.09 -14.34 5.33
CA GLY A 214 -5.01 -15.32 5.23
C GLY A 214 -4.13 -15.11 4.01
N GLY A 215 -4.74 -14.97 2.83
CA GLY A 215 -4.03 -14.71 1.58
C GLY A 215 -3.27 -13.38 1.58
N MET A 216 -3.93 -12.31 2.08
CA MET A 216 -3.29 -11.00 2.22
C MET A 216 -2.11 -11.03 3.18
N ALA A 217 -2.25 -11.68 4.34
CA ALA A 217 -1.18 -11.79 5.33
C ALA A 217 0.03 -12.52 4.79
N VAL A 218 -0.17 -13.62 4.06
CA VAL A 218 0.90 -14.41 3.45
C VAL A 218 1.70 -13.58 2.45
N ILE A 219 1.04 -12.90 1.51
CA ILE A 219 1.76 -12.12 0.49
C ILE A 219 2.48 -10.91 1.09
N VAL A 220 1.86 -10.21 2.06
CA VAL A 220 2.49 -9.10 2.77
C VAL A 220 3.69 -9.60 3.57
N ALA A 221 3.59 -10.74 4.25
CA ALA A 221 4.71 -11.33 4.99
C ALA A 221 5.87 -11.73 4.05
N ILE A 222 5.58 -12.34 2.91
CA ILE A 222 6.61 -12.68 1.90
C ILE A 222 7.33 -11.41 1.43
N LEU A 223 6.58 -10.35 1.09
CA LEU A 223 7.15 -9.06 0.68
C LEU A 223 8.00 -8.46 1.80
N CYS A 224 7.51 -8.47 3.06
CA CYS A 224 8.26 -7.99 4.22
C CYS A 224 9.57 -8.74 4.40
N VAL A 225 9.54 -10.06 4.43
CA VAL A 225 10.75 -10.91 4.62
C VAL A 225 11.77 -10.63 3.52
N TYR A 226 11.34 -10.60 2.25
CA TYR A 226 12.21 -10.28 1.13
C TYR A 226 12.85 -8.90 1.27
N CYS A 227 12.06 -7.86 1.56
CA CYS A 227 12.56 -6.49 1.67
C CYS A 227 13.50 -6.30 2.85
N PHE A 228 13.21 -6.93 4.00
CA PHE A 228 14.11 -6.89 5.15
C PHE A 228 15.43 -7.62 4.89
N ALA A 229 15.40 -8.74 4.17
CA ALA A 229 16.63 -9.46 3.78
C ALA A 229 17.53 -8.61 2.88
N HIS A 230 16.92 -7.85 1.94
CA HIS A 230 17.64 -7.06 0.94
C HIS A 230 17.74 -5.56 1.28
N ARG A 231 17.48 -5.15 2.54
CA ARG A 231 17.49 -3.73 2.95
C ARG A 231 18.82 -3.02 2.69
N TRP A 232 19.92 -3.74 2.80
CA TRP A 232 21.26 -3.22 2.52
C TRP A 232 21.54 -3.09 1.02
N ASP A 233 21.00 -4.02 0.22
CA ASP A 233 21.11 -3.98 -1.24
C ASP A 233 20.38 -2.77 -1.80
N TYR A 234 19.18 -2.45 -1.26
CA TYR A 234 18.47 -1.22 -1.60
C TYR A 234 19.23 0.04 -1.18
N ASN A 235 19.94 0.03 -0.05
CA ASN A 235 20.80 1.15 0.34
C ASN A 235 21.97 1.33 -0.61
N ALA A 236 22.62 0.26 -1.03
CA ALA A 236 23.70 0.32 -2.00
C ALA A 236 23.21 0.86 -3.37
N LEU A 237 21.97 0.50 -3.77
CA LEU A 237 21.37 1.01 -5.00
C LEU A 237 21.17 2.53 -5.01
N LEU A 238 21.03 3.17 -3.83
CA LEU A 238 20.97 4.64 -3.71
C LEU A 238 22.27 5.33 -4.14
N SER A 239 23.42 4.65 -4.00
CA SER A 239 24.73 5.17 -4.43
C SER A 239 25.00 5.02 -5.92
N GLY A 240 24.04 4.47 -6.66
CA GLY A 240 24.14 4.22 -8.10
C GLY A 240 24.25 2.74 -8.46
N GLU A 241 23.85 2.42 -9.68
CA GLU A 241 23.82 1.03 -10.17
C GLU A 241 25.23 0.43 -10.29
N GLU A 242 26.17 1.20 -10.82
CA GLU A 242 27.58 0.78 -10.97
C GLU A 242 28.22 0.50 -9.61
N THR A 243 27.95 1.34 -8.62
CA THR A 243 28.41 1.16 -7.24
C THR A 243 27.80 -0.11 -6.64
N ALA A 244 26.49 -0.34 -6.81
CA ALA A 244 25.84 -1.54 -6.31
C ALA A 244 26.41 -2.81 -6.96
N ILE A 245 26.67 -2.79 -8.27
CA ILE A 245 27.30 -3.90 -9.00
C ILE A 245 28.72 -4.17 -8.47
N SER A 246 29.51 -3.13 -8.23
CA SER A 246 30.89 -3.26 -7.70
C SER A 246 30.90 -3.86 -6.26
N LEU A 247 29.82 -3.70 -5.51
CA LEU A 247 29.58 -4.34 -4.21
C LEU A 247 29.06 -5.78 -4.32
N GLY A 248 28.95 -6.33 -5.53
CA GLY A 248 28.50 -7.71 -5.77
C GLY A 248 26.99 -7.88 -5.84
N ILE A 249 26.21 -6.80 -5.89
CA ILE A 249 24.75 -6.89 -5.93
C ILE A 249 24.26 -7.14 -7.35
N HIS A 250 23.40 -8.14 -7.52
CA HIS A 250 22.74 -8.43 -8.79
C HIS A 250 21.53 -7.50 -9.01
N VAL A 251 21.80 -6.23 -9.37
CA VAL A 251 20.78 -5.16 -9.47
C VAL A 251 19.57 -5.57 -10.32
N LYS A 252 19.79 -6.22 -11.48
CA LYS A 252 18.69 -6.69 -12.34
C LYS A 252 17.76 -7.68 -11.63
N ARG A 253 18.32 -8.61 -10.85
CA ARG A 253 17.55 -9.58 -10.08
C ARG A 253 16.81 -8.90 -8.93
N LEU A 254 17.48 -8.01 -8.20
CA LEU A 254 16.89 -7.24 -7.10
C LEU A 254 15.68 -6.44 -7.60
N THR A 255 15.83 -5.71 -8.71
CA THR A 255 14.76 -4.92 -9.33
C THR A 255 13.61 -5.81 -9.80
N LEU A 256 13.89 -6.86 -10.56
CA LEU A 256 12.86 -7.72 -11.12
C LEU A 256 12.05 -8.42 -10.01
N VAL A 257 12.71 -9.06 -9.05
CA VAL A 257 12.02 -9.76 -7.96
C VAL A 257 11.27 -8.78 -7.06
N GLY A 258 11.87 -7.62 -6.76
CA GLY A 258 11.21 -6.55 -6.02
C GLY A 258 9.93 -6.08 -6.72
N MET A 259 9.98 -5.79 -8.03
CA MET A 259 8.80 -5.40 -8.82
C MET A 259 7.73 -6.48 -8.84
N VAL A 260 8.11 -7.76 -9.07
CA VAL A 260 7.17 -8.89 -9.07
C VAL A 260 6.42 -8.98 -7.74
N LEU A 261 7.15 -8.99 -6.62
CA LEU A 261 6.55 -9.10 -5.30
C LEU A 261 5.66 -7.88 -4.96
N CYS A 262 6.09 -6.67 -5.32
CA CYS A 262 5.29 -5.46 -5.13
C CYS A 262 3.99 -5.50 -5.95
N CYS A 263 4.06 -5.89 -7.22
CA CYS A 263 2.89 -6.03 -8.06
C CYS A 263 1.95 -7.13 -7.56
N LEU A 264 2.47 -8.30 -7.18
CA LEU A 264 1.69 -9.39 -6.60
C LEU A 264 0.98 -8.96 -5.31
N CYS A 265 1.70 -8.33 -4.39
CA CYS A 265 1.12 -7.82 -3.14
C CYS A 265 -0.01 -6.82 -3.42
N SER A 266 0.22 -5.86 -4.31
CA SER A 266 -0.79 -4.88 -4.69
C SER A 266 -1.99 -5.51 -5.41
N SER A 267 -1.77 -6.53 -6.26
CA SER A 267 -2.83 -7.26 -6.95
C SER A 267 -3.74 -7.98 -5.95
N VAL A 268 -3.16 -8.70 -4.98
CA VAL A 268 -3.93 -9.38 -3.91
C VAL A 268 -4.70 -8.36 -3.06
N VAL A 269 -4.07 -7.24 -2.68
CA VAL A 269 -4.75 -6.21 -1.91
C VAL A 269 -5.93 -5.63 -2.68
N VAL A 270 -5.69 -5.13 -3.91
CA VAL A 270 -6.73 -4.43 -4.69
C VAL A 270 -7.86 -5.37 -5.10
N SER A 271 -7.58 -6.64 -5.40
CA SER A 271 -8.63 -7.59 -5.76
C SER A 271 -9.61 -7.87 -4.61
N ASN A 272 -9.15 -7.81 -3.36
CA ASN A 272 -10.00 -8.06 -2.18
C ASN A 272 -10.71 -6.81 -1.65
N VAL A 273 -10.06 -5.64 -1.71
CA VAL A 273 -10.59 -4.41 -1.07
C VAL A 273 -11.02 -3.33 -2.08
N GLY A 274 -10.91 -3.58 -3.38
CA GLY A 274 -11.14 -2.58 -4.41
C GLY A 274 -10.03 -1.54 -4.51
N LEU A 275 -10.33 -0.40 -5.16
CA LEU A 275 -9.31 0.62 -5.41
C LEU A 275 -8.94 1.40 -4.15
N ILE A 276 -7.67 1.35 -3.79
CA ILE A 276 -7.07 2.21 -2.76
C ILE A 276 -5.88 2.94 -3.38
N SER A 277 -5.97 4.26 -3.44
CA SER A 277 -4.95 5.11 -4.05
C SER A 277 -4.10 5.83 -3.01
N PHE A 278 -2.96 6.37 -3.45
CA PHE A 278 -2.06 7.26 -2.71
C PHE A 278 -1.34 6.65 -1.50
N ILE A 279 -1.80 5.58 -0.88
CA ILE A 279 -1.11 4.99 0.30
C ILE A 279 0.34 4.62 -0.05
N GLY A 280 0.56 3.95 -1.19
CA GLY A 280 1.90 3.57 -1.66
C GLY A 280 2.79 4.74 -2.08
N LEU A 281 2.22 5.91 -2.37
CA LEU A 281 2.98 7.12 -2.68
C LEU A 281 3.29 7.93 -1.40
N VAL A 282 2.26 8.18 -0.60
CA VAL A 282 2.31 9.13 0.52
C VAL A 282 3.04 8.54 1.72
N ALA A 283 2.77 7.28 2.08
CA ALA A 283 3.36 6.66 3.26
C ALA A 283 4.90 6.66 3.22
N PRO A 284 5.58 6.10 2.19
CA PRO A 284 7.03 6.12 2.14
C PRO A 284 7.59 7.55 2.01
N HIS A 285 6.86 8.47 1.38
CA HIS A 285 7.29 9.85 1.24
C HIS A 285 7.34 10.57 2.59
N ILE A 286 6.28 10.48 3.40
CA ILE A 286 6.23 11.06 4.77
C ILE A 286 7.36 10.48 5.62
N VAL A 287 7.53 9.17 5.60
CA VAL A 287 8.57 8.49 6.38
C VAL A 287 9.97 8.97 5.96
N ARG A 288 10.22 9.06 4.66
CA ARG A 288 11.48 9.53 4.08
C ARG A 288 11.86 10.94 4.53
N MET A 289 10.89 11.83 4.70
CA MET A 289 11.15 13.19 5.20
C MET A 289 11.72 13.21 6.63
N VAL A 290 11.50 12.17 7.41
CA VAL A 290 11.94 12.08 8.81
C VAL A 290 13.18 11.21 8.97
N VAL A 291 13.17 9.99 8.37
CA VAL A 291 14.24 8.99 8.53
C VAL A 291 15.28 9.01 7.40
N GLY A 292 15.03 9.80 6.33
CA GLY A 292 15.87 9.83 5.13
C GLY A 292 15.66 8.60 4.24
N ASN A 293 16.65 8.35 3.38
CA ASN A 293 16.57 7.28 2.37
C ASN A 293 17.08 5.91 2.87
N ASN A 294 17.51 5.80 4.13
CA ASN A 294 18.04 4.54 4.65
C ASN A 294 16.94 3.48 4.78
N HIS A 295 16.98 2.46 3.94
CA HIS A 295 15.97 1.39 3.88
C HIS A 295 15.89 0.54 5.16
N VAL A 296 16.90 0.57 6.03
CA VAL A 296 16.83 -0.07 7.36
C VAL A 296 15.70 0.52 8.20
N TYR A 297 15.43 1.82 8.06
CA TYR A 297 14.36 2.54 8.78
C TYR A 297 13.17 2.85 7.86
N LEU A 298 13.43 3.05 6.55
CA LEU A 298 12.40 3.42 5.58
C LEU A 298 11.42 2.27 5.33
N ILE A 299 11.91 1.02 5.27
CA ILE A 299 11.05 -0.18 5.11
C ILE A 299 10.07 -0.31 6.28
N PRO A 300 10.51 -0.47 7.56
CA PRO A 300 9.57 -0.59 8.67
C PRO A 300 8.71 0.66 8.84
N GLY A 301 9.25 1.84 8.56
CA GLY A 301 8.49 3.08 8.58
C GLY A 301 7.37 3.11 7.53
N SER A 302 7.62 2.62 6.32
CA SER A 302 6.61 2.56 5.25
C SER A 302 5.52 1.54 5.54
N ILE A 303 5.84 0.42 6.18
CA ILE A 303 4.88 -0.57 6.67
C ILE A 303 3.95 0.08 7.72
N LEU A 304 4.53 0.65 8.78
CA LEU A 304 3.78 1.30 9.84
C LEU A 304 3.00 2.52 9.34
N GLY A 305 3.63 3.35 8.49
CA GLY A 305 3.02 4.53 7.90
C GLY A 305 1.83 4.20 7.00
N GLY A 306 1.99 3.20 6.14
CA GLY A 306 0.91 2.73 5.28
C GLY A 306 -0.28 2.18 6.07
N ALA A 307 -0.01 1.31 7.06
CA ALA A 307 -1.01 0.78 7.97
C ALA A 307 -1.75 1.89 8.73
N THR A 308 -1.01 2.85 9.28
CA THR A 308 -1.57 3.97 10.03
C THR A 308 -2.44 4.86 9.16
N LEU A 309 -1.94 5.25 7.97
CA LEU A 309 -2.68 6.14 7.07
C LEU A 309 -3.98 5.50 6.58
N LEU A 310 -3.96 4.22 6.21
CA LEU A 310 -5.15 3.54 5.73
C LEU A 310 -6.16 3.33 6.86
N LEU A 311 -5.71 2.95 8.05
CA LEU A 311 -6.59 2.76 9.20
C LEU A 311 -7.19 4.10 9.71
N LEU A 312 -6.42 5.20 9.68
CA LEU A 312 -6.93 6.55 9.95
C LEU A 312 -7.96 6.98 8.91
N GLY A 313 -7.72 6.71 7.63
CA GLY A 313 -8.69 6.95 6.57
C GLY A 313 -9.98 6.17 6.76
N ASP A 314 -9.89 4.91 7.16
CA ASP A 314 -11.05 4.08 7.48
C ASP A 314 -11.81 4.58 8.72
N LEU A 315 -11.10 4.95 9.77
CA LEU A 315 -11.70 5.55 10.96
C LEU A 315 -12.47 6.83 10.60
N PHE A 316 -11.85 7.71 9.81
CA PHE A 316 -12.49 8.92 9.31
C PHE A 316 -13.72 8.59 8.46
N ALA A 317 -13.62 7.64 7.52
CA ALA A 317 -14.72 7.20 6.67
C ALA A 317 -15.97 6.75 7.43
N ARG A 318 -15.78 6.12 8.60
CA ARG A 318 -16.85 5.58 9.43
C ARG A 318 -17.41 6.55 10.46
N THR A 319 -16.70 7.64 10.74
CA THR A 319 -17.08 8.54 11.85
C THR A 319 -17.66 9.87 11.40
N VAL A 320 -17.25 10.39 10.23
CA VAL A 320 -17.58 11.76 9.80
C VAL A 320 -19.07 11.95 9.49
N ILE A 321 -19.72 10.98 8.86
CA ILE A 321 -21.14 11.07 8.47
C ILE A 321 -21.90 9.82 8.98
N SER A 322 -21.57 9.38 10.19
CA SER A 322 -22.26 8.22 10.79
C SER A 322 -23.79 8.39 10.76
N PRO A 323 -24.59 7.34 10.38
CA PRO A 323 -24.18 5.95 10.19
C PRO A 323 -23.71 5.58 8.78
N VAL A 324 -23.60 6.53 7.84
CA VAL A 324 -23.14 6.29 6.47
C VAL A 324 -21.62 6.10 6.47
N ILE A 325 -21.15 5.02 5.85
CA ILE A 325 -19.72 4.76 5.68
C ILE A 325 -19.29 5.32 4.34
N LEU A 326 -18.34 6.26 4.36
CA LEU A 326 -17.79 6.83 3.15
C LEU A 326 -16.85 5.87 2.42
N PRO A 327 -16.77 5.93 1.07
CA PRO A 327 -15.85 5.11 0.28
C PRO A 327 -14.39 5.39 0.62
N ILE A 328 -13.63 4.35 1.03
CA ILE A 328 -12.23 4.52 1.46
C ILE A 328 -11.32 4.95 0.31
N GLY A 329 -11.54 4.45 -0.91
CA GLY A 329 -10.80 4.84 -2.09
C GLY A 329 -10.98 6.32 -2.46
N ALA A 330 -12.20 6.86 -2.31
CA ALA A 330 -12.48 8.28 -2.50
C ALA A 330 -11.76 9.13 -1.46
N ILE A 331 -11.79 8.73 -0.18
CA ILE A 331 -11.13 9.45 0.93
C ILE A 331 -9.62 9.45 0.74
N THR A 332 -9.02 8.30 0.45
CA THR A 332 -7.57 8.21 0.25
C THR A 332 -7.12 9.02 -0.96
N SER A 333 -7.92 9.09 -2.02
CA SER A 333 -7.64 9.92 -3.19
C SER A 333 -7.80 11.42 -2.91
N PHE A 334 -8.90 11.80 -2.27
CA PHE A 334 -9.22 13.21 -1.98
C PHE A 334 -8.26 13.84 -0.97
N LEU A 335 -7.86 13.10 0.05
CA LEU A 335 -6.88 13.58 1.05
C LEU A 335 -5.44 13.35 0.59
N GLY A 336 -5.18 12.24 -0.11
CA GLY A 336 -3.84 11.86 -0.55
C GLY A 336 -3.29 12.77 -1.64
N GLY A 337 -4.10 13.20 -2.60
CA GLY A 337 -3.70 14.09 -3.70
C GLY A 337 -3.14 15.42 -3.23
N PRO A 338 -3.91 16.25 -2.51
CA PRO A 338 -3.41 17.52 -1.97
C PRO A 338 -2.23 17.38 -1.01
N LEU A 339 -2.26 16.34 -0.14
CA LEU A 339 -1.16 16.06 0.76
C LEU A 339 0.12 15.75 -0.01
N PHE A 340 0.03 14.94 -1.06
CA PHE A 340 1.18 14.59 -1.89
C PHE A 340 1.74 15.81 -2.62
N LEU A 341 0.90 16.67 -3.19
CA LEU A 341 1.32 17.93 -3.80
C LEU A 341 2.03 18.83 -2.79
N TYR A 342 1.46 19.02 -1.60
CA TYR A 342 2.12 19.77 -0.53
C TYR A 342 3.50 19.24 -0.19
N LEU A 343 3.64 17.91 -0.08
CA LEU A 343 4.90 17.26 0.24
C LEU A 343 5.95 17.44 -0.86
N LEU A 344 5.56 17.38 -2.14
CA LEU A 344 6.43 17.64 -3.28
C LEU A 344 7.00 19.06 -3.25
N PHE A 345 6.15 20.07 -3.04
CA PHE A 345 6.60 21.46 -2.99
C PHE A 345 7.48 21.76 -1.77
N LYS A 346 7.24 21.10 -0.64
CA LYS A 346 8.04 21.27 0.56
C LYS A 346 9.40 20.57 0.45
N GLY A 347 9.46 19.41 -0.21
CA GLY A 347 10.70 18.64 -0.43
C GLY A 347 11.66 19.35 -1.37
N GLY A 348 11.17 20.03 -2.42
CA GLY A 348 11.99 20.74 -3.41
C GLY A 348 12.73 21.98 -2.87
N LYS A 349 12.42 22.47 -1.66
CA LYS A 349 13.13 23.60 -1.03
C LYS A 349 14.36 23.19 -0.22
N LYS A 350 14.69 21.89 -0.12
CA LYS A 350 15.79 21.36 0.70
C LYS A 350 16.88 20.64 -0.11
N GLN A 351 16.78 20.64 -1.42
CA GLN A 351 17.85 20.27 -2.37
C GLN A 351 18.48 21.56 -2.93
#